data_637aebb37ac7e534c608759711cfded6
#
_entry.id   637aebb37ac7e534c608759711cfded6
#
_cell.length_a   1.000
_cell.length_b   1.000
_cell.length_c   1.000
_cell.angle_alpha   90.00
_cell.angle_beta   90.00
_cell.angle_gamma   90.00
#
_symmetry.space_group_name_H-M   'P 1'
#
loop_
_entity.id
_entity.type
_entity.pdbx_description
1 polymer ?
#
loop_
_entity_poly.entity_id
_entity_poly.type
_entity_poly.pdbx_seq_one_letter_code
_entity_poly.pdbx_strand_id
1 'polypeptide(L)'
;MRMSSDEYAAFVNSLSPRSPIWGDLLRAGLVGGVICTLGQALTDLYTACGAAAETAAAWCSITLVFLGALLTGLGVYDDLARFAGAGSLVPITGFANAVVSPALEFKTEGLVTGTAVKIFTIAGPVIVYGIGASVVYGLILTVCGIHCQGG
;
A
#
# COMPACT_ATOMS: atom_id res chain seq x y z
N MET A 1 34.31 19.69 5.96
CA MET A 1 34.96 18.36 5.86
C MET A 1 34.48 17.73 4.56
N ARG A 2 35.39 17.44 3.62
CA ARG A 2 35.04 16.68 2.40
C ARG A 2 35.42 15.23 2.68
N MET A 3 34.45 14.40 2.96
CA MET A 3 34.66 12.95 3.04
C MET A 3 34.83 12.40 1.62
N SER A 4 35.72 11.45 1.44
CA SER A 4 35.83 10.71 0.17
C SER A 4 34.61 9.78 0.01
N SER A 5 34.31 9.35 -1.21
CA SER A 5 33.18 8.45 -1.50
C SER A 5 33.26 7.15 -0.66
N ASP A 6 34.46 6.62 -0.47
CA ASP A 6 34.69 5.38 0.26
C ASP A 6 34.55 5.56 1.79
N GLU A 7 35.00 6.70 2.33
CA GLU A 7 34.79 7.07 3.73
C GLU A 7 33.30 7.28 4.04
N TYR A 8 32.56 7.90 3.12
CA TYR A 8 31.12 8.07 3.25
C TYR A 8 30.40 6.73 3.23
N ALA A 9 30.75 5.83 2.31
CA ALA A 9 30.17 4.48 2.24
C ALA A 9 30.46 3.66 3.50
N ALA A 10 31.69 3.72 4.04
CA ALA A 10 32.04 3.06 5.29
C ALA A 10 31.26 3.63 6.48
N PHE A 11 31.09 4.96 6.54
CA PHE A 11 30.33 5.63 7.60
C PHE A 11 28.84 5.26 7.54
N VAL A 12 28.22 5.27 6.36
CA VAL A 12 26.83 4.85 6.17
C VAL A 12 26.62 3.39 6.58
N ASN A 13 27.53 2.50 6.16
CA ASN A 13 27.46 1.07 6.54
C ASN A 13 27.62 0.84 8.06
N SER A 14 28.37 1.70 8.76
CA SER A 14 28.51 1.60 10.21
C SER A 14 27.28 2.07 10.97
N LEU A 15 26.50 2.99 10.38
CA LEU A 15 25.27 3.53 10.95
C LEU A 15 24.01 2.73 10.55
N SER A 16 24.09 1.93 9.49
CA SER A 16 22.96 1.10 9.02
C SER A 16 22.96 -0.25 9.75
N PRO A 17 22.07 -0.49 10.72
CA PRO A 17 21.95 -1.80 11.33
C PRO A 17 21.49 -2.82 10.28
N ARG A 18 22.13 -4.00 10.26
CA ARG A 18 21.69 -5.09 9.38
C ARG A 18 20.35 -5.62 9.88
N SER A 19 19.31 -5.49 9.04
CA SER A 19 17.99 -6.05 9.33
C SER A 19 18.07 -7.57 9.43
N PRO A 20 17.49 -8.21 10.46
CA PRO A 20 17.40 -9.66 10.58
C PRO A 20 16.36 -10.19 9.57
N ILE A 21 16.80 -10.48 8.34
CA ILE A 21 15.95 -10.82 7.18
C ILE A 21 14.90 -11.88 7.52
N TRP A 22 15.26 -12.94 8.24
CA TRP A 22 14.34 -14.02 8.59
C TRP A 22 13.27 -13.59 9.59
N GLY A 23 13.63 -12.77 10.57
CA GLY A 23 12.66 -12.22 11.53
C GLY A 23 11.68 -11.27 10.88
N ASP A 24 12.18 -10.39 10.01
CA ASP A 24 11.35 -9.42 9.29
C ASP A 24 10.44 -10.12 8.27
N LEU A 25 10.92 -11.17 7.61
CA LEU A 25 10.12 -11.97 6.69
C LEU A 25 8.95 -12.68 7.40
N LEU A 26 9.21 -13.27 8.58
CA LEU A 26 8.15 -13.91 9.37
C LEU A 26 7.10 -12.91 9.85
N ARG A 27 7.53 -11.76 10.37
CA ARG A 27 6.60 -10.70 10.82
C ARG A 27 5.76 -10.17 9.66
N ALA A 28 6.40 -9.89 8.51
CA ALA A 28 5.71 -9.46 7.31
C ALA A 28 4.69 -10.49 6.82
N GLY A 29 5.07 -11.77 6.80
CA GLY A 29 4.19 -12.87 6.41
C GLY A 29 3.00 -13.04 7.34
N LEU A 30 3.20 -12.97 8.65
CA LEU A 30 2.13 -13.08 9.63
C LEU A 30 1.14 -11.91 9.55
N VAL A 31 1.62 -10.68 9.55
CA VAL A 31 0.75 -9.50 9.52
C VAL A 31 0.05 -9.38 8.17
N GLY A 32 0.77 -9.57 7.06
CA GLY A 32 0.16 -9.59 5.73
C GLY A 32 -0.89 -10.69 5.59
N GLY A 33 -0.61 -11.89 6.11
CA GLY A 33 -1.55 -13.01 6.16
C GLY A 33 -2.83 -12.68 6.96
N VAL A 34 -2.70 -12.04 8.12
CA VAL A 34 -3.85 -11.59 8.90
C VAL A 34 -4.69 -10.57 8.13
N ILE A 35 -4.05 -9.58 7.49
CA ILE A 35 -4.77 -8.58 6.68
C ILE A 35 -5.51 -9.24 5.51
N CYS A 36 -4.86 -10.19 4.82
CA CYS A 36 -5.49 -10.94 3.73
C CYS A 36 -6.67 -11.79 4.22
N THR A 37 -6.53 -12.46 5.37
CA THR A 37 -7.61 -13.26 5.98
C THR A 37 -8.80 -12.38 6.37
N LEU A 38 -8.55 -11.19 6.93
CA LEU A 38 -9.60 -10.21 7.20
C LEU A 38 -10.29 -9.75 5.92
N GLY A 39 -9.52 -9.50 4.85
CA GLY A 39 -10.07 -9.15 3.55
C GLY A 39 -10.97 -10.25 2.97
N GLN A 40 -10.54 -11.51 3.06
CA GLN A 40 -11.35 -12.64 2.63
C GLN A 40 -12.63 -12.77 3.45
N ALA A 41 -12.53 -12.68 4.78
CA ALA A 41 -13.70 -12.75 5.66
C ALA A 41 -14.72 -11.63 5.37
N LEU A 42 -14.27 -10.41 5.06
CA LEU A 42 -15.15 -9.31 4.64
C LEU A 42 -15.82 -9.62 3.29
N THR A 43 -15.08 -10.15 2.33
CA THR A 43 -15.62 -10.51 1.01
C THR A 43 -16.69 -11.60 1.15
N ASP A 44 -16.41 -12.63 1.95
CA ASP A 44 -17.36 -13.71 2.22
C ASP A 44 -18.62 -13.20 2.95
N LEU A 45 -18.45 -12.27 3.89
CA LEU A 45 -19.57 -11.62 4.59
C LEU A 45 -20.46 -10.84 3.61
N TYR A 46 -19.87 -10.02 2.73
CA TYR A 46 -20.65 -9.26 1.73
C TYR A 46 -21.35 -10.16 0.72
N THR A 47 -20.70 -11.24 0.31
CA THR A 47 -21.31 -12.24 -0.57
C THR A 47 -22.47 -12.97 0.14
N ALA A 48 -22.32 -13.32 1.40
CA ALA A 48 -23.39 -13.90 2.21
C ALA A 48 -24.60 -12.94 2.39
N CYS A 49 -24.34 -11.63 2.40
CA CYS A 49 -25.39 -10.60 2.40
C CYS A 49 -26.08 -10.41 1.03
N GLY A 50 -25.71 -11.19 0.01
CA GLY A 50 -26.33 -11.17 -1.31
C GLY A 50 -25.65 -10.25 -2.33
N ALA A 51 -24.46 -9.73 -2.04
CA ALA A 51 -23.69 -8.95 -3.03
C ALA A 51 -23.07 -9.87 -4.10
N ALA A 52 -23.11 -9.44 -5.36
CA ALA A 52 -22.37 -10.11 -6.43
C ALA A 52 -20.85 -10.07 -6.13
N ALA A 53 -20.10 -11.07 -6.60
CA ALA A 53 -18.68 -11.21 -6.29
C ALA A 53 -17.85 -9.95 -6.58
N GLU A 54 -18.10 -9.28 -7.71
CA GLU A 54 -17.42 -8.02 -8.05
C GLU A 54 -17.76 -6.88 -7.09
N THR A 55 -19.03 -6.78 -6.69
CA THR A 55 -19.49 -5.76 -5.74
C THR A 55 -18.93 -6.03 -4.35
N ALA A 56 -18.88 -7.29 -3.92
CA ALA A 56 -18.30 -7.70 -2.64
C ALA A 56 -16.81 -7.35 -2.55
N ALA A 57 -16.05 -7.58 -3.64
CA ALA A 57 -14.64 -7.22 -3.72
C ALA A 57 -14.42 -5.70 -3.65
N ALA A 58 -15.27 -4.91 -4.33
CA ALA A 58 -15.23 -3.45 -4.26
C ALA A 58 -15.53 -2.94 -2.84
N TRP A 59 -16.55 -3.46 -2.19
CA TRP A 59 -16.89 -3.07 -0.82
C TRP A 59 -15.83 -3.49 0.19
N CYS A 60 -15.22 -4.66 0.02
CA CYS A 60 -14.08 -5.08 0.81
C CYS A 60 -12.93 -4.08 0.71
N SER A 61 -12.58 -3.67 -0.52
CA SER A 61 -11.53 -2.69 -0.77
C SER A 61 -11.82 -1.34 -0.09
N ILE A 62 -13.05 -0.83 -0.22
CA ILE A 62 -13.48 0.43 0.42
C ILE A 62 -13.38 0.32 1.94
N THR A 63 -13.83 -0.79 2.52
CA THR A 63 -13.77 -1.01 3.97
C THR A 63 -12.34 -1.07 4.48
N LEU A 64 -11.46 -1.78 3.78
CA LEU A 64 -10.04 -1.87 4.15
C LEU A 64 -9.31 -0.53 4.02
N VAL A 65 -9.61 0.25 2.98
CA VAL A 65 -9.08 1.62 2.82
C VAL A 65 -9.56 2.52 3.95
N PHE A 66 -10.85 2.45 4.29
CA PHE A 66 -11.40 3.22 5.40
C PHE A 66 -10.75 2.85 6.75
N LEU A 67 -10.60 1.56 7.04
CA LEU A 67 -9.93 1.09 8.25
C LEU A 67 -8.46 1.50 8.29
N GLY A 68 -7.73 1.38 7.18
CA GLY A 68 -6.35 1.85 7.06
C GLY A 68 -6.22 3.36 7.33
N ALA A 69 -7.10 4.16 6.73
CA ALA A 69 -7.15 5.61 6.94
C ALA A 69 -7.50 5.98 8.39
N LEU A 70 -8.45 5.28 8.99
CA LEU A 70 -8.86 5.49 10.39
C LEU A 70 -7.71 5.17 11.35
N LEU A 71 -7.06 4.01 11.20
CA LEU A 71 -5.93 3.61 12.03
C LEU A 71 -4.74 4.56 11.87
N THR A 72 -4.53 5.10 10.66
CA THR A 72 -3.52 6.14 10.42
C THR A 72 -3.87 7.44 11.14
N GLY A 73 -5.13 7.86 11.07
CA GLY A 73 -5.61 9.06 11.77
C GLY A 73 -5.51 8.95 13.29
N LEU A 74 -5.59 7.74 13.84
CA LEU A 74 -5.40 7.45 15.26
C LEU A 74 -3.92 7.26 15.66
N GLY A 75 -2.99 7.27 14.71
CA GLY A 75 -1.55 7.07 14.95
C GLY A 75 -1.16 5.61 15.24
N VAL A 76 -2.09 4.67 15.16
CA VAL A 76 -1.85 3.24 15.47
C VAL A 76 -1.17 2.52 14.29
N TYR A 77 -1.46 2.96 13.07
CA TYR A 77 -0.94 2.28 11.88
C TYR A 77 0.58 2.38 11.75
N ASP A 78 1.20 3.45 12.23
CA ASP A 78 2.65 3.64 12.20
C ASP A 78 3.40 2.60 13.05
N ASP A 79 2.87 2.28 14.21
CA ASP A 79 3.44 1.25 15.09
C ASP A 79 3.29 -0.14 14.47
N LEU A 80 2.14 -0.40 13.84
CA LEU A 80 1.91 -1.62 13.07
C LEU A 80 2.89 -1.74 11.90
N ALA A 81 3.12 -0.64 11.17
CA ALA A 81 4.02 -0.61 10.03
C ALA A 81 5.49 -0.83 10.43
N ARG A 82 5.92 -0.26 11.55
CA ARG A 82 7.26 -0.51 12.11
C ARG A 82 7.48 -1.97 12.49
N PHE A 83 6.46 -2.63 13.03
CA PHE A 83 6.55 -4.04 13.40
C PHE A 83 6.48 -4.98 12.20
N ALA A 84 5.55 -4.72 11.28
CA ALA A 84 5.20 -5.60 10.16
C ALA A 84 6.03 -5.36 8.89
N GLY A 85 6.63 -4.18 8.74
CA GLY A 85 7.37 -3.81 7.53
C GLY A 85 6.54 -4.00 6.26
N ALA A 86 7.06 -4.76 5.31
CA ALA A 86 6.39 -5.02 4.03
C ALA A 86 5.00 -5.66 4.16
N GLY A 87 4.73 -6.41 5.24
CA GLY A 87 3.44 -7.08 5.46
C GLY A 87 2.26 -6.13 5.65
N SER A 88 2.50 -4.92 6.14
CA SER A 88 1.48 -3.87 6.25
C SER A 88 1.51 -2.86 5.09
N LEU A 89 2.65 -2.73 4.39
CA LEU A 89 2.82 -1.75 3.31
C LEU A 89 2.27 -2.23 1.96
N VAL A 90 2.34 -3.54 1.69
CA VAL A 90 1.89 -4.13 0.41
C VAL A 90 0.36 -4.17 0.28
N PRO A 91 -0.43 -4.52 1.32
CA PRO A 91 -1.88 -4.52 1.23
C PRO A 91 -2.47 -3.12 0.99
N ILE A 92 -3.74 -3.07 0.54
CA ILE A 92 -4.45 -1.82 0.25
C ILE A 92 -4.54 -0.88 1.47
N THR A 93 -4.49 -1.41 2.68
CA THR A 93 -4.41 -0.64 3.94
C THR A 93 -3.13 0.17 4.04
N GLY A 94 -1.99 -0.38 3.53
CA GLY A 94 -0.72 0.34 3.45
C GLY A 94 -0.75 1.49 2.45
N PHE A 95 -1.40 1.30 1.30
CA PHE A 95 -1.63 2.38 0.35
C PHE A 95 -2.49 3.49 0.98
N ALA A 96 -3.56 3.14 1.70
CA ALA A 96 -4.38 4.11 2.44
C ALA A 96 -3.54 4.91 3.45
N ASN A 97 -2.68 4.23 4.23
CA ASN A 97 -1.75 4.88 5.16
C ASN A 97 -0.79 5.84 4.43
N ALA A 98 -0.18 5.40 3.34
CA ALA A 98 0.78 6.21 2.57
C ALA A 98 0.14 7.49 1.99
N VAL A 99 -1.16 7.47 1.68
CA VAL A 99 -1.91 8.63 1.18
C VAL A 99 -2.37 9.54 2.32
N VAL A 100 -2.88 8.96 3.41
CA VAL A 100 -3.49 9.72 4.51
C VAL A 100 -2.45 10.36 5.42
N SER A 101 -1.33 9.69 5.68
CA SER A 101 -0.29 10.22 6.59
C SER A 101 0.24 11.59 6.15
N PRO A 102 0.72 11.79 4.89
CA PRO A 102 1.13 13.12 4.45
C PRO A 102 -0.03 14.12 4.39
N ALA A 103 -1.24 13.67 4.07
CA ALA A 103 -2.41 14.54 4.04
C ALA A 103 -2.73 15.12 5.41
N LEU A 104 -2.55 14.37 6.49
CA LEU A 104 -2.73 14.82 7.87
C LEU A 104 -1.58 15.71 8.33
N GLU A 105 -0.34 15.37 8.00
CA GLU A 105 0.85 16.14 8.36
C GLU A 105 0.80 17.56 7.78
N PHE A 106 0.42 17.68 6.50
CA PHE A 106 0.36 18.98 5.81
C PHE A 106 -1.02 19.66 5.87
N LYS A 107 -1.91 19.22 6.75
CA LYS A 107 -3.24 19.80 6.93
C LYS A 107 -3.20 21.29 7.29
N THR A 108 -2.18 21.72 8.02
CA THR A 108 -1.99 23.11 8.44
C THR A 108 -1.67 24.06 7.29
N GLU A 109 -1.20 23.55 6.16
CA GLU A 109 -0.91 24.34 4.94
C GLU A 109 -2.18 24.63 4.11
N GLY A 110 -3.34 24.14 4.53
CA GLY A 110 -4.62 24.36 3.89
C GLY A 110 -5.17 23.14 3.16
N LEU A 111 -6.45 23.22 2.79
CA LEU A 111 -7.15 22.06 2.19
C LEU A 111 -6.63 21.75 0.78
N VAL A 112 -6.36 22.74 -0.03
CA VAL A 112 -5.94 22.56 -1.43
C VAL A 112 -4.45 22.35 -1.52
N THR A 113 -3.65 23.27 -1.02
CA THR A 113 -2.18 23.27 -1.11
C THR A 113 -1.51 22.23 -0.22
N GLY A 114 -2.08 21.97 0.94
CA GLY A 114 -1.61 20.94 1.85
C GLY A 114 -2.25 19.57 1.58
N THR A 115 -3.45 19.36 2.08
CA THR A 115 -4.08 18.04 2.09
C THR A 115 -4.28 17.45 0.69
N ALA A 116 -4.93 18.19 -0.23
CA ALA A 116 -5.27 17.65 -1.54
C ALA A 116 -4.02 17.37 -2.39
N VAL A 117 -3.07 18.31 -2.44
CA VAL A 117 -1.82 18.12 -3.19
C VAL A 117 -1.05 16.90 -2.69
N LYS A 118 -0.98 16.69 -1.36
CA LYS A 118 -0.25 15.56 -0.78
C LYS A 118 -0.92 14.21 -1.07
N ILE A 119 -2.24 14.15 -1.06
CA ILE A 119 -3.00 12.96 -1.51
C ILE A 119 -2.60 12.60 -2.95
N PHE A 120 -2.63 13.57 -3.87
CA PHE A 120 -2.31 13.33 -5.27
C PHE A 120 -0.83 13.04 -5.52
N THR A 121 0.07 13.53 -4.70
CA THR A 121 1.51 13.24 -4.80
C THR A 121 1.79 11.74 -4.66
N ILE A 122 1.03 11.03 -3.84
CA ILE A 122 1.16 9.57 -3.65
C ILE A 122 0.24 8.82 -4.61
N ALA A 123 -1.05 9.20 -4.67
CA ALA A 123 -2.04 8.50 -5.50
C ALA A 123 -1.78 8.67 -7.00
N GLY A 124 -1.30 9.84 -7.43
CA GLY A 124 -1.06 10.16 -8.84
C GLY A 124 -0.12 9.16 -9.54
N PRO A 125 1.12 8.98 -9.09
CA PRO A 125 2.04 8.01 -9.67
C PRO A 125 1.49 6.57 -9.69
N VAL A 126 0.82 6.13 -8.62
CA VAL A 126 0.24 4.78 -8.55
C VAL A 126 -0.82 4.58 -9.63
N ILE A 127 -1.71 5.56 -9.84
CA ILE A 127 -2.73 5.52 -10.89
C ILE A 127 -2.08 5.51 -12.27
N VAL A 128 -1.11 6.40 -12.53
CA VAL A 128 -0.43 6.50 -13.82
C VAL A 128 0.29 5.21 -14.17
N TYR A 129 1.09 4.66 -13.26
CA TYR A 129 1.80 3.41 -13.49
C TYR A 129 0.84 2.21 -13.59
N GLY A 130 -0.22 2.16 -12.78
CA GLY A 130 -1.22 1.09 -12.83
C GLY A 130 -1.96 1.08 -14.16
N ILE A 131 -2.46 2.23 -14.63
CA ILE A 131 -3.13 2.35 -15.92
C ILE A 131 -2.15 2.07 -17.07
N GLY A 132 -0.94 2.65 -17.01
CA GLY A 132 0.09 2.43 -18.03
C GLY A 132 0.46 0.96 -18.18
N ALA A 133 0.69 0.26 -17.09
CA ALA A 133 0.97 -1.18 -17.09
C ALA A 133 -0.22 -1.99 -17.64
N SER A 134 -1.44 -1.63 -17.28
CA SER A 134 -2.65 -2.31 -17.77
C SER A 134 -2.83 -2.13 -19.28
N VAL A 135 -2.56 -0.94 -19.81
CA VAL A 135 -2.62 -0.66 -21.26
C VAL A 135 -1.56 -1.49 -22.00
N VAL A 136 -0.31 -1.49 -21.53
CA VAL A 136 0.77 -2.29 -22.14
C VAL A 136 0.43 -3.77 -22.12
N TYR A 137 -0.04 -4.29 -20.99
CA TYR A 137 -0.45 -5.68 -20.86
C TYR A 137 -1.61 -6.02 -21.81
N GLY A 138 -2.64 -5.17 -21.88
CA GLY A 138 -3.77 -5.35 -22.80
C GLY A 138 -3.35 -5.35 -24.27
N LEU A 139 -2.43 -4.48 -24.67
CA LEU A 139 -1.85 -4.49 -26.03
C LEU A 139 -1.11 -5.78 -26.34
N ILE A 140 -0.30 -6.28 -25.39
CA ILE A 140 0.42 -7.56 -25.55
C ILE A 140 -0.57 -8.70 -25.75
N LEU A 141 -1.61 -8.80 -24.93
CA LEU A 141 -2.64 -9.84 -25.06
C LEU A 141 -3.34 -9.77 -26.43
N THR A 142 -3.69 -8.57 -26.87
CA THR A 142 -4.35 -8.35 -28.16
C THR A 142 -3.44 -8.76 -29.34
N VAL A 143 -2.16 -8.38 -29.31
CA VAL A 143 -1.19 -8.74 -30.36
C VAL A 143 -0.88 -10.23 -30.37
N CYS A 144 -0.79 -10.86 -29.19
CA CYS A 144 -0.57 -12.32 -29.07
C CYS A 144 -1.83 -13.14 -29.38
N GLY A 145 -2.96 -12.53 -29.69
CA GLY A 145 -4.22 -13.22 -29.99
C GLY A 145 -4.81 -13.97 -28.79
N ILE A 146 -4.36 -13.67 -27.58
CA ILE A 146 -4.87 -14.28 -26.35
C ILE A 146 -6.13 -13.48 -25.95
N HIS A 147 -7.29 -13.94 -26.46
CA HIS A 147 -8.57 -13.43 -25.99
C HIS A 147 -8.82 -13.96 -24.58
N CYS A 148 -8.70 -13.12 -23.56
CA CYS A 148 -9.30 -13.41 -22.27
C CYS A 148 -10.82 -13.43 -22.47
N GLN A 149 -11.42 -14.62 -22.61
CA GLN A 149 -12.86 -14.78 -22.50
C GLN A 149 -13.19 -14.43 -21.04
N GLY A 150 -13.77 -13.25 -20.86
CA GLY A 150 -14.32 -12.83 -19.58
C GLY A 150 -15.45 -13.79 -19.20
N GLY A 151 -15.26 -14.54 -18.12
CA GLY A 151 -16.32 -15.26 -17.43
C GLY A 151 -17.07 -14.30 -16.52
#